data_ab80f02bc2528b3a46ceb67a4f2616b9
#
_entry.id   ab80f02bc2528b3a46ceb67a4f2616b9
#
_cell.length_a   1.000
_cell.length_b   1.000
_cell.length_c   1.000
_cell.angle_alpha   90.00
_cell.angle_beta   90.00
_cell.angle_gamma   90.00
#
_symmetry.space_group_name_H-M   'P 1'
#
loop_
_entity.id
_entity.type
_entity.pdbx_description
1 polymer ?
#
loop_
_entity_poly.entity_id
_entity_poly.type
_entity_poly.pdbx_seq_one_letter_code
_entity_poly.pdbx_strand_id
1 'polypeptide(L)'
;MGISIRQATINDIQAMQNANLHNLPENYQLKYYMYHILSWPQASYVAISYGVQENGEDSGNHGEITDPKGDSTYVNKNEKVIGYVLGKMEDDPEAEDKTPHGHITSLSVMRSYRRLGIAEKLMRQSLYAMCESFDAKYVSLHVRKSNRAALHLYRDSLKFEVTSIEKSYYQDGEDAYAMRLDLKIEELLPSTAQDGEEDDLSKDLLENL
;
A
#
# COMPACT_ATOMS: atom_id res chain seq x y z
N MET A 1 7.56 -20.06 -2.51
CA MET A 1 6.55 -19.16 -1.90
C MET A 1 6.52 -17.91 -2.76
N GLY A 2 5.41 -17.67 -3.49
CA GLY A 2 5.23 -16.46 -4.30
C GLY A 2 4.59 -15.36 -3.45
N ILE A 3 5.00 -14.10 -3.66
CA ILE A 3 4.37 -12.92 -3.06
C ILE A 3 3.91 -12.03 -4.21
N SER A 4 2.64 -11.60 -4.18
CA SER A 4 2.11 -10.62 -5.12
C SER A 4 1.50 -9.44 -4.37
N ILE A 5 1.39 -8.32 -5.07
CA ILE A 5 0.68 -7.13 -4.58
C ILE A 5 -0.47 -6.87 -5.54
N ARG A 6 -1.67 -6.69 -4.99
CA ARG A 6 -2.86 -6.35 -5.74
C ARG A 6 -3.69 -5.31 -5.01
N GLN A 7 -4.58 -4.67 -5.73
CA GLN A 7 -5.57 -3.76 -5.15
C GLN A 7 -6.40 -4.49 -4.09
N ALA A 8 -6.66 -3.80 -2.98
CA ALA A 8 -7.50 -4.32 -1.90
C ALA A 8 -8.98 -4.31 -2.32
N THR A 9 -9.70 -5.31 -1.86
CA THR A 9 -11.14 -5.47 -2.08
C THR A 9 -11.88 -5.58 -0.75
N ILE A 10 -13.21 -5.55 -0.78
CA ILE A 10 -14.04 -5.74 0.41
C ILE A 10 -13.74 -7.09 1.09
N ASN A 11 -13.38 -8.12 0.34
CA ASN A 11 -13.08 -9.44 0.88
C ASN A 11 -11.79 -9.46 1.72
N ASP A 12 -10.90 -8.49 1.52
CA ASP A 12 -9.62 -8.41 2.24
C ASP A 12 -9.73 -7.71 3.60
N ILE A 13 -10.84 -7.01 3.87
CA ILE A 13 -10.97 -6.12 5.03
C ILE A 13 -10.71 -6.84 6.35
N GLN A 14 -11.24 -8.03 6.52
CA GLN A 14 -11.05 -8.81 7.75
C GLN A 14 -9.57 -9.19 7.94
N ALA A 15 -8.92 -9.61 6.88
CA ALA A 15 -7.50 -9.97 6.91
C ALA A 15 -6.60 -8.73 7.11
N MET A 16 -6.95 -7.58 6.53
CA MET A 16 -6.27 -6.30 6.77
C MET A 16 -6.41 -5.88 8.24
N GLN A 17 -7.61 -5.95 8.81
CA GLN A 17 -7.82 -5.67 10.24
C GLN A 17 -7.03 -6.62 11.12
N ASN A 18 -7.02 -7.91 10.81
CA ASN A 18 -6.23 -8.89 11.54
C ASN A 18 -4.73 -8.56 11.50
N ALA A 19 -4.19 -8.19 10.34
CA ALA A 19 -2.80 -7.74 10.21
C ALA A 19 -2.53 -6.46 11.01
N ASN A 20 -3.48 -5.52 11.08
CA ASN A 20 -3.40 -4.33 11.91
C ASN A 20 -3.30 -4.69 13.39
N LEU A 21 -4.26 -5.48 13.90
CA LEU A 21 -4.34 -5.89 15.30
C LEU A 21 -3.05 -6.57 15.81
N HIS A 22 -2.37 -7.31 14.94
CA HIS A 22 -1.13 -8.00 15.30
C HIS A 22 0.12 -7.12 15.28
N ASN A 23 0.09 -5.98 14.59
CA ASN A 23 1.30 -5.24 14.27
C ASN A 23 1.34 -3.79 14.73
N LEU A 24 0.18 -3.17 14.90
CA LEU A 24 0.05 -1.73 15.18
C LEU A 24 -0.75 -1.48 16.45
N PRO A 25 -0.39 -0.47 17.25
CA PRO A 25 -1.18 -0.05 18.40
C PRO A 25 -2.45 0.71 17.99
N GLU A 26 -2.44 1.40 16.83
CA GLU A 26 -3.59 2.10 16.28
C GLU A 26 -4.50 1.11 15.54
N ASN A 27 -5.64 0.81 16.16
CA ASN A 27 -6.60 -0.16 15.62
C ASN A 27 -7.85 0.54 15.10
N TYR A 28 -8.37 0.04 13.99
CA TYR A 28 -9.55 0.60 13.34
C TYR A 28 -10.70 -0.43 13.29
N GLN A 29 -11.94 0.07 13.35
CA GLN A 29 -13.13 -0.75 13.14
C GLN A 29 -13.26 -1.12 11.65
N LEU A 30 -13.92 -2.25 11.34
CA LEU A 30 -14.12 -2.73 9.96
C LEU A 30 -14.73 -1.67 9.04
N LYS A 31 -15.68 -0.88 9.53
CA LYS A 31 -16.31 0.21 8.77
C LYS A 31 -15.31 1.24 8.23
N TYR A 32 -14.19 1.43 8.91
CA TYR A 32 -13.15 2.36 8.50
C TYR A 32 -12.40 1.86 7.26
N TYR A 33 -12.08 0.56 7.22
CA TYR A 33 -11.51 -0.07 6.04
C TYR A 33 -12.49 -0.04 4.87
N MET A 34 -13.78 -0.37 5.14
CA MET A 34 -14.84 -0.31 4.12
C MET A 34 -14.94 1.08 3.51
N TYR A 35 -14.94 2.13 4.33
CA TYR A 35 -14.99 3.51 3.87
C TYR A 35 -13.86 3.83 2.88
N HIS A 36 -12.62 3.45 3.19
CA HIS A 36 -11.48 3.68 2.32
C HIS A 36 -11.62 2.92 0.99
N ILE A 37 -11.92 1.64 1.06
CA ILE A 37 -11.98 0.76 -0.12
C ILE A 37 -13.15 1.13 -1.04
N LEU A 38 -14.28 1.58 -0.49
CA LEU A 38 -15.43 1.98 -1.29
C LEU A 38 -15.26 3.39 -1.88
N SER A 39 -14.66 4.32 -1.14
CA SER A 39 -14.50 5.70 -1.59
C SER A 39 -13.31 5.87 -2.53
N TRP A 40 -12.19 5.19 -2.27
CA TRP A 40 -10.95 5.31 -3.04
C TRP A 40 -10.34 3.93 -3.31
N PRO A 41 -11.01 3.10 -4.13
CA PRO A 41 -10.61 1.70 -4.33
C PRO A 41 -9.19 1.55 -4.88
N GLN A 42 -8.69 2.51 -5.65
CA GLN A 42 -7.34 2.47 -6.23
C GLN A 42 -6.23 2.84 -5.23
N ALA A 43 -6.57 3.43 -4.07
CA ALA A 43 -5.58 3.92 -3.12
C ALA A 43 -5.05 2.87 -2.14
N SER A 44 -5.70 1.70 -2.05
CA SER A 44 -5.37 0.67 -1.06
C SER A 44 -4.97 -0.65 -1.70
N TYR A 45 -3.91 -1.28 -1.15
CA TYR A 45 -3.33 -2.51 -1.68
C TYR A 45 -3.06 -3.52 -0.58
N VAL A 46 -3.07 -4.80 -0.95
CA VAL A 46 -2.68 -5.92 -0.10
C VAL A 46 -1.51 -6.68 -0.71
N ALA A 47 -0.64 -7.17 0.14
CA ALA A 47 0.40 -8.13 -0.20
C ALA A 47 -0.08 -9.53 0.16
N ILE A 48 -0.06 -10.43 -0.80
CA ILE A 48 -0.55 -11.81 -0.71
C ILE A 48 0.62 -12.77 -0.79
N SER A 49 0.68 -13.70 0.13
CA SER A 49 1.56 -14.86 0.07
C SER A 49 0.75 -16.08 -0.38
N TYR A 50 1.22 -16.75 -1.43
CA TYR A 50 0.62 -17.99 -1.88
C TYR A 50 1.25 -19.18 -1.15
N GLY A 51 0.41 -20.03 -0.53
CA GLY A 51 0.85 -21.29 0.06
C GLY A 51 1.40 -22.22 -1.02
N VAL A 52 2.36 -23.07 -0.63
CA VAL A 52 2.73 -24.22 -1.48
C VAL A 52 1.53 -25.17 -1.46
N GLN A 53 0.99 -25.53 -2.62
CA GLN A 53 0.05 -26.65 -2.72
C GLN A 53 0.79 -27.89 -2.21
N GLU A 54 0.46 -28.37 -1.05
CA GLU A 54 0.75 -29.77 -0.72
C GLU A 54 -0.12 -30.59 -1.68
N ASN A 55 0.56 -31.35 -2.54
CA ASN A 55 -0.08 -32.22 -3.53
C ASN A 55 -1.06 -33.18 -2.83
N GLY A 56 -2.35 -32.93 -2.94
CA GLY A 56 -3.40 -33.72 -2.32
C GLY A 56 -4.77 -33.24 -2.79
N GLU A 57 -5.23 -33.85 -3.90
CA GLU A 57 -6.59 -34.00 -4.38
C GLU A 57 -7.47 -32.74 -4.48
N ASP A 58 -7.66 -32.35 -5.73
CA ASP A 58 -8.66 -31.40 -6.21
C ASP A 58 -10.09 -31.91 -5.87
N SER A 59 -10.63 -31.46 -4.74
CA SER A 59 -12.08 -31.55 -4.51
C SER A 59 -12.69 -30.21 -4.89
N GLY A 60 -13.16 -30.16 -6.13
CA GLY A 60 -13.79 -28.99 -6.73
C GLY A 60 -15.00 -28.48 -5.94
N ASN A 61 -14.78 -27.51 -5.11
CA ASN A 61 -15.82 -26.65 -4.60
C ASN A 61 -15.34 -25.19 -4.72
N HIS A 62 -15.66 -24.57 -5.85
CA HIS A 62 -15.42 -23.14 -6.07
C HIS A 62 -16.46 -22.37 -5.29
N GLY A 63 -16.08 -21.68 -4.21
CA GLY A 63 -16.90 -20.65 -3.59
C GLY A 63 -16.88 -20.48 -2.09
N GLU A 64 -16.28 -21.35 -1.30
CA GLU A 64 -16.15 -21.12 0.12
C GLU A 64 -14.81 -20.46 0.46
N ILE A 65 -14.89 -19.32 1.15
CA ILE A 65 -13.77 -18.75 1.90
C ILE A 65 -13.43 -19.78 2.97
N THR A 66 -12.53 -20.68 2.66
CA THR A 66 -12.08 -21.69 3.61
C THR A 66 -10.77 -21.20 4.20
N ASP A 67 -10.83 -20.76 5.42
CA ASP A 67 -9.69 -20.74 6.34
C ASP A 67 -9.30 -22.19 6.67
N PRO A 68 -8.21 -22.73 6.10
CA PRO A 68 -7.86 -24.13 6.34
C PRO A 68 -7.48 -24.44 7.80
N LYS A 69 -7.33 -23.39 8.66
CA LYS A 69 -6.84 -23.52 10.04
C LYS A 69 -7.54 -22.58 11.04
N GLY A 70 -8.63 -21.92 10.71
CA GLY A 70 -9.23 -20.86 11.54
C GLY A 70 -8.39 -19.58 11.57
N ASP A 71 -7.50 -19.37 10.58
CA ASP A 71 -6.63 -18.19 10.49
C ASP A 71 -7.28 -17.11 9.62
N SER A 72 -7.77 -16.05 10.26
CA SER A 72 -8.44 -14.92 9.62
C SER A 72 -7.56 -14.10 8.65
N THR A 73 -6.28 -14.44 8.49
CA THR A 73 -5.40 -13.83 7.48
C THR A 73 -5.61 -14.40 6.08
N TYR A 74 -6.27 -15.55 5.95
CA TYR A 74 -6.57 -16.13 4.65
C TYR A 74 -7.83 -15.52 4.05
N VAL A 75 -7.73 -15.10 2.79
CA VAL A 75 -8.86 -14.60 1.99
C VAL A 75 -9.43 -15.71 1.13
N ASN A 76 -8.56 -16.55 0.59
CA ASN A 76 -8.91 -17.75 -0.17
C ASN A 76 -8.01 -18.92 0.27
N LYS A 77 -8.35 -20.14 -0.17
CA LYS A 77 -7.69 -21.39 0.26
C LYS A 77 -6.15 -21.35 0.26
N ASN A 78 -5.51 -20.56 -0.59
CA ASN A 78 -4.05 -20.45 -0.67
C ASN A 78 -3.55 -19.00 -0.64
N GLU A 79 -4.42 -18.03 -0.37
CA GLU A 79 -4.11 -16.61 -0.37
C GLU A 79 -4.11 -16.06 1.04
N LYS A 80 -2.94 -15.84 1.58
CA LYS A 80 -2.75 -15.22 2.89
C LYS A 80 -2.37 -13.76 2.75
N VAL A 81 -3.14 -12.85 3.35
CA VAL A 81 -2.74 -11.44 3.46
C VAL A 81 -1.61 -11.30 4.45
N ILE A 82 -0.46 -10.84 3.99
CA ILE A 82 0.76 -10.67 4.77
C ILE A 82 1.13 -9.21 5.02
N GLY A 83 0.42 -8.29 4.41
CA GLY A 83 0.58 -6.86 4.59
C GLY A 83 -0.44 -6.07 3.79
N TYR A 84 -0.58 -4.80 4.13
CA TYR A 84 -1.47 -3.88 3.42
C TYR A 84 -0.98 -2.44 3.54
N VAL A 85 -1.46 -1.60 2.62
CA VAL A 85 -1.47 -0.15 2.73
C VAL A 85 -2.91 0.33 2.59
N LEU A 86 -3.31 1.26 3.46
CA LEU A 86 -4.61 1.90 3.46
C LEU A 86 -4.43 3.38 3.16
N GLY A 87 -4.94 3.81 2.03
CA GLY A 87 -4.84 5.18 1.55
C GLY A 87 -6.19 5.79 1.26
N LYS A 88 -6.25 7.12 1.26
CA LYS A 88 -7.42 7.93 0.90
C LYS A 88 -6.99 9.20 0.20
N MET A 89 -7.92 9.85 -0.49
CA MET A 89 -7.75 11.25 -0.86
C MET A 89 -8.27 12.13 0.28
N GLU A 90 -7.58 13.24 0.52
CA GLU A 90 -8.09 14.28 1.41
C GLU A 90 -8.91 15.27 0.57
N ASP A 91 -10.14 15.46 0.99
CA ASP A 91 -11.09 16.38 0.36
C ASP A 91 -11.74 17.19 1.49
N ASP A 92 -11.08 18.27 1.88
CA ASP A 92 -11.65 19.25 2.80
C ASP A 92 -12.21 20.42 2.01
N PRO A 93 -13.56 20.55 1.92
CA PRO A 93 -14.20 21.63 1.17
C PRO A 93 -13.87 23.02 1.72
N GLU A 94 -13.46 23.12 2.98
CA GLU A 94 -13.14 24.36 3.67
C GLU A 94 -11.63 24.68 3.70
N ALA A 95 -10.79 23.75 3.20
CA ALA A 95 -9.36 24.00 3.12
C ALA A 95 -9.04 25.19 2.21
N GLU A 96 -8.09 26.03 2.64
CA GLU A 96 -7.58 27.13 1.81
C GLU A 96 -6.81 26.59 0.59
N ASP A 97 -6.03 25.52 0.79
CA ASP A 97 -5.34 24.81 -0.28
C ASP A 97 -6.20 23.64 -0.77
N LYS A 98 -6.69 23.75 -2.00
CA LYS A 98 -7.50 22.72 -2.66
C LYS A 98 -6.68 21.82 -3.59
N THR A 99 -5.37 21.83 -3.45
CA THR A 99 -4.49 20.94 -4.21
C THR A 99 -4.84 19.48 -3.92
N PRO A 100 -5.22 18.68 -4.93
CA PRO A 100 -5.55 17.27 -4.74
C PRO A 100 -4.40 16.53 -4.08
N HIS A 101 -4.66 15.88 -2.96
CA HIS A 101 -3.62 15.14 -2.26
C HIS A 101 -4.15 13.90 -1.56
N GLY A 102 -3.26 12.93 -1.42
CA GLY A 102 -3.55 11.69 -0.72
C GLY A 102 -3.04 11.69 0.71
N HIS A 103 -3.55 10.75 1.48
CA HIS A 103 -3.09 10.46 2.82
C HIS A 103 -2.93 8.96 3.04
N ILE A 104 -1.78 8.53 3.54
CA ILE A 104 -1.58 7.15 3.97
C ILE A 104 -2.01 7.02 5.41
N THR A 105 -3.10 6.32 5.60
CA THR A 105 -3.72 6.14 6.92
C THR A 105 -3.05 5.03 7.73
N SER A 106 -2.67 3.93 7.05
CA SER A 106 -2.11 2.76 7.72
C SER A 106 -1.27 1.92 6.76
N LEU A 107 -0.16 1.41 7.27
CA LEU A 107 0.73 0.48 6.57
C LEU A 107 1.18 -0.59 7.56
N SER A 108 0.97 -1.84 7.22
CA SER A 108 1.37 -2.96 8.07
C SER A 108 1.90 -4.12 7.24
N VAL A 109 2.95 -4.76 7.73
CA VAL A 109 3.49 -6.02 7.19
C VAL A 109 3.71 -6.98 8.34
N MET A 110 3.20 -8.21 8.20
CA MET A 110 3.32 -9.28 9.18
C MET A 110 4.80 -9.52 9.52
N ARG A 111 5.08 -9.72 10.80
CA ARG A 111 6.46 -9.74 11.34
C ARG A 111 7.38 -10.72 10.59
N SER A 112 6.90 -11.91 10.25
CA SER A 112 7.64 -12.95 9.52
C SER A 112 7.97 -12.59 8.06
N TYR A 113 7.33 -11.56 7.51
CA TYR A 113 7.50 -11.11 6.13
C TYR A 113 8.18 -9.73 6.02
N ARG A 114 8.66 -9.20 7.15
CA ARG A 114 9.38 -7.92 7.15
C ARG A 114 10.78 -8.06 6.54
N ARG A 115 11.35 -6.92 6.12
CA ARG A 115 12.69 -6.81 5.51
C ARG A 115 12.80 -7.51 4.13
N LEU A 116 11.69 -7.74 3.46
CA LEU A 116 11.61 -8.27 2.09
C LEU A 116 11.20 -7.20 1.06
N GLY A 117 11.25 -5.93 1.43
CA GLY A 117 10.85 -4.83 0.54
C GLY A 117 9.32 -4.68 0.35
N ILE A 118 8.50 -5.48 1.04
CA ILE A 118 7.03 -5.51 0.82
C ILE A 118 6.39 -4.17 1.16
N ALA A 119 6.76 -3.53 2.26
CA ALA A 119 6.22 -2.24 2.67
C ALA A 119 6.50 -1.16 1.62
N GLU A 120 7.71 -1.13 1.08
CA GLU A 120 8.08 -0.19 0.01
C GLU A 120 7.28 -0.43 -1.27
N LYS A 121 7.12 -1.68 -1.69
CA LYS A 121 6.33 -2.04 -2.88
C LYS A 121 4.86 -1.67 -2.71
N LEU A 122 4.26 -1.92 -1.53
CA LEU A 122 2.90 -1.50 -1.21
C LEU A 122 2.74 0.01 -1.30
N MET A 123 3.66 0.76 -0.71
CA MET A 123 3.66 2.22 -0.76
C MET A 123 3.78 2.75 -2.19
N ARG A 124 4.76 2.30 -2.96
CA ARG A 124 4.97 2.73 -4.35
C ARG A 124 3.73 2.49 -5.20
N GLN A 125 3.07 1.34 -5.04
CA GLN A 125 1.84 1.02 -5.77
C GLN A 125 0.70 1.96 -5.40
N SER A 126 0.52 2.27 -4.11
CA SER A 126 -0.50 3.21 -3.64
C SER A 126 -0.22 4.65 -4.10
N LEU A 127 1.03 5.11 -3.98
CA LEU A 127 1.45 6.44 -4.43
C LEU A 127 1.23 6.63 -5.93
N TYR A 128 1.64 5.65 -6.74
CA TYR A 128 1.41 5.66 -8.19
C TYR A 128 -0.07 5.77 -8.52
N ALA A 129 -0.88 4.91 -7.91
CA ALA A 129 -2.32 4.89 -8.17
C ALA A 129 -3.03 6.18 -7.72
N MET A 130 -2.61 6.80 -6.61
CA MET A 130 -3.14 8.11 -6.20
C MET A 130 -2.79 9.21 -7.20
N CYS A 131 -1.57 9.21 -7.74
CA CYS A 131 -1.15 10.16 -8.76
C CYS A 131 -1.93 9.94 -10.07
N GLU A 132 -2.00 8.69 -10.54
CA GLU A 132 -2.60 8.34 -11.83
C GLU A 132 -4.13 8.46 -11.83
N SER A 133 -4.80 7.94 -10.78
CA SER A 133 -6.26 7.83 -10.76
C SER A 133 -6.97 9.04 -10.19
N PHE A 134 -6.31 9.80 -9.31
CA PHE A 134 -6.91 10.93 -8.59
C PHE A 134 -6.17 12.25 -8.79
N ASP A 135 -5.15 12.28 -9.64
CA ASP A 135 -4.32 13.47 -9.89
C ASP A 135 -3.70 14.07 -8.62
N ALA A 136 -3.41 13.21 -7.62
CA ALA A 136 -2.80 13.64 -6.39
C ALA A 136 -1.43 14.28 -6.68
N LYS A 137 -1.22 15.51 -6.18
CA LYS A 137 0.03 16.26 -6.37
C LYS A 137 1.04 15.93 -5.28
N TYR A 138 0.57 15.52 -4.12
CA TYR A 138 1.39 15.04 -3.01
C TYR A 138 0.62 14.03 -2.16
N VAL A 139 1.35 13.30 -1.33
CA VAL A 139 0.80 12.41 -0.32
C VAL A 139 1.40 12.75 1.03
N SER A 140 0.56 12.75 2.07
CA SER A 140 0.94 12.97 3.46
C SER A 140 0.81 11.70 4.29
N LEU A 141 1.49 11.67 5.41
CA LEU A 141 1.33 10.65 6.46
C LEU A 141 1.80 11.17 7.82
N HIS A 142 1.39 10.46 8.87
CA HIS A 142 1.92 10.66 10.22
C HIS A 142 2.64 9.41 10.69
N VAL A 143 3.77 9.59 11.36
CA VAL A 143 4.58 8.49 11.89
C VAL A 143 5.08 8.82 13.29
N ARG A 144 5.02 7.84 14.20
CA ARG A 144 5.57 7.97 15.54
C ARG A 144 7.06 8.32 15.50
N LYS A 145 7.48 9.27 16.32
CA LYS A 145 8.90 9.68 16.41
C LYS A 145 9.81 8.53 16.81
N SER A 146 9.32 7.58 17.59
CA SER A 146 10.06 6.39 18.02
C SER A 146 10.16 5.31 16.94
N ASN A 147 9.32 5.34 15.89
CA ASN A 147 9.26 4.29 14.88
C ASN A 147 10.39 4.40 13.85
N ARG A 148 11.62 4.02 14.26
CA ARG A 148 12.82 4.12 13.41
C ARG A 148 12.70 3.34 12.10
N ALA A 149 12.03 2.18 12.12
CA ALA A 149 11.88 1.36 10.91
C ALA A 149 10.99 2.03 9.86
N ALA A 150 9.88 2.62 10.29
CA ALA A 150 9.00 3.38 9.41
C ALA A 150 9.67 4.68 8.92
N LEU A 151 10.39 5.38 9.79
CA LEU A 151 11.16 6.56 9.40
C LEU A 151 12.22 6.25 8.34
N HIS A 152 12.92 5.13 8.47
CA HIS A 152 13.86 4.68 7.44
C HIS A 152 13.15 4.44 6.10
N LEU A 153 12.00 3.76 6.10
CA LEU A 153 11.20 3.55 4.90
C LEU A 153 10.76 4.87 4.28
N TYR A 154 10.11 5.73 5.05
CA TYR A 154 9.50 6.95 4.50
C TYR A 154 10.55 7.98 4.07
N ARG A 155 11.51 8.29 4.94
CA ARG A 155 12.51 9.32 4.69
C ARG A 155 13.62 8.83 3.76
N ASP A 156 14.20 7.65 4.07
CA ASP A 156 15.44 7.24 3.41
C ASP A 156 15.17 6.47 2.11
N SER A 157 14.13 5.62 2.05
CA SER A 157 13.78 4.87 0.84
C SER A 157 12.82 5.61 -0.08
N LEU A 158 11.73 6.17 0.46
CA LEU A 158 10.65 6.80 -0.32
C LEU A 158 10.78 8.32 -0.47
N LYS A 159 11.73 8.95 0.25
CA LYS A 159 12.05 10.39 0.16
C LYS A 159 10.94 11.33 0.66
N PHE A 160 10.09 10.87 1.59
CA PHE A 160 9.20 11.78 2.30
C PHE A 160 9.99 12.79 3.14
N GLU A 161 9.54 14.03 3.14
CA GLU A 161 10.10 15.11 3.94
C GLU A 161 9.25 15.34 5.19
N VAL A 162 9.90 15.70 6.31
CA VAL A 162 9.21 16.10 7.53
C VAL A 162 8.74 17.54 7.37
N THR A 163 7.43 17.76 7.47
CA THR A 163 6.83 19.10 7.37
C THR A 163 6.62 19.74 8.73
N SER A 164 6.22 18.95 9.73
CA SER A 164 5.99 19.43 11.10
C SER A 164 6.14 18.32 12.13
N ILE A 165 6.12 18.72 13.39
CA ILE A 165 6.01 17.81 14.55
C ILE A 165 4.66 18.09 15.22
N GLU A 166 3.80 17.08 15.20
CA GLU A 166 2.52 17.11 15.87
C GLU A 166 2.68 16.62 17.31
N LYS A 167 2.53 17.54 18.28
CA LYS A 167 2.70 17.24 19.69
C LYS A 167 1.55 16.42 20.23
N SER A 168 1.89 15.37 21.01
CA SER A 168 0.89 14.49 21.65
C SER A 168 -0.16 13.97 20.66
N TYR A 169 0.27 13.64 19.46
CA TYR A 169 -0.61 13.21 18.36
C TYR A 169 -1.29 11.88 18.66
N TYR A 170 -0.52 10.94 19.22
CA TYR A 170 -1.04 9.60 19.53
C TYR A 170 -1.72 9.59 20.90
N GLN A 171 -2.64 8.64 21.11
CA GLN A 171 -3.44 8.54 22.33
C GLN A 171 -2.59 8.39 23.61
N ASP A 172 -1.41 7.80 23.48
CA ASP A 172 -0.45 7.63 24.58
C ASP A 172 0.43 8.87 24.83
N GLY A 173 0.18 9.97 24.10
CA GLY A 173 0.89 11.23 24.22
C GLY A 173 2.19 11.30 23.40
N GLU A 174 2.53 10.30 22.61
CA GLU A 174 3.71 10.36 21.74
C GLU A 174 3.50 11.37 20.60
N ASP A 175 4.57 12.10 20.28
CA ASP A 175 4.60 13.02 19.13
C ASP A 175 4.65 12.24 17.80
N ALA A 176 4.09 12.84 16.76
CA ALA A 176 4.25 12.37 15.38
C ALA A 176 5.12 13.34 14.56
N TYR A 177 5.82 12.78 13.57
CA TYR A 177 6.23 13.55 12.41
C TYR A 177 5.09 13.55 11.39
N ALA A 178 4.64 14.73 10.98
CA ALA A 178 3.89 14.89 9.74
C ALA A 178 4.89 14.89 8.58
N MET A 179 4.66 14.04 7.60
CA MET A 179 5.56 13.89 6.46
C MET A 179 4.79 14.02 5.16
N ARG A 180 5.45 14.54 4.13
CA ARG A 180 4.91 14.78 2.80
C ARG A 180 5.88 14.31 1.72
N LEU A 181 5.32 13.80 0.64
CA LEU A 181 6.02 13.51 -0.60
C LEU A 181 5.27 14.15 -1.77
N ASP A 182 5.91 15.04 -2.50
CA ASP A 182 5.37 15.54 -3.77
C ASP A 182 5.47 14.44 -4.84
N LEU A 183 4.40 14.26 -5.60
CA LEU A 183 4.30 13.17 -6.55
C LEU A 183 4.64 13.64 -7.97
N LYS A 184 5.51 12.88 -8.62
CA LYS A 184 5.81 12.97 -10.05
C LYS A 184 5.74 11.56 -10.62
N ILE A 185 4.88 11.35 -11.60
CA ILE A 185 4.58 10.01 -12.11
C ILE A 185 5.82 9.31 -12.66
N GLU A 186 6.72 10.08 -13.28
CA GLU A 186 7.97 9.56 -13.86
C GLU A 186 8.91 8.98 -12.78
N GLU A 187 8.90 9.58 -11.58
CA GLU A 187 9.75 9.14 -10.46
C GLU A 187 9.15 7.92 -9.72
N LEU A 188 7.86 7.64 -9.92
CA LEU A 188 7.15 6.52 -9.28
C LEU A 188 7.20 5.23 -10.10
N LEU A 189 7.50 5.34 -11.40
CA LEU A 189 7.65 4.19 -12.28
C LEU A 189 8.89 3.37 -11.90
N PRO A 190 8.86 2.02 -12.06
CA PRO A 190 10.06 1.21 -11.94
C PRO A 190 11.14 1.69 -12.93
N SER A 191 12.40 1.63 -12.52
CA SER A 191 13.55 2.05 -13.35
C SER A 191 13.61 1.38 -14.73
N THR A 192 13.09 0.17 -14.87
CA THR A 192 12.95 -0.53 -16.16
C THR A 192 12.00 0.15 -17.14
N ALA A 193 11.14 1.06 -16.68
CA ALA A 193 10.25 1.84 -17.54
C ALA A 193 10.88 3.22 -17.91
N GLN A 194 11.95 3.62 -17.22
CA GLN A 194 12.69 4.85 -17.51
C GLN A 194 13.79 4.62 -18.56
N ASP A 195 14.27 3.38 -18.72
CA ASP A 195 15.29 2.98 -19.72
C ASP A 195 14.64 2.48 -21.03
N GLY A 196 13.40 2.83 -21.29
CA GLY A 196 12.78 2.69 -22.60
C GLY A 196 13.48 3.66 -23.56
N GLU A 197 14.73 3.33 -23.96
CA GLU A 197 15.28 3.83 -25.21
C GLU A 197 14.21 3.57 -26.28
N GLU A 198 13.79 4.63 -26.94
CA GLU A 198 13.10 4.55 -28.21
C GLU A 198 14.00 3.70 -29.12
N ASP A 199 13.74 2.40 -29.16
CA ASP A 199 14.25 1.54 -30.22
C ASP A 199 13.61 2.07 -31.50
N ASP A 200 14.33 2.98 -32.13
CA ASP A 200 14.00 3.63 -33.41
C ASP A 200 14.11 2.59 -34.52
N LEU A 201 13.25 1.55 -34.45
CA LEU A 201 13.05 0.57 -35.51
C LEU A 201 12.48 1.19 -36.79
N SER A 202 12.18 2.49 -36.77
CA SER A 202 11.66 3.21 -37.96
C SER A 202 12.74 3.72 -38.88
N LYS A 203 14.00 3.83 -38.45
CA LYS A 203 15.11 4.33 -39.32
C LYS A 203 15.65 3.26 -40.25
N ASP A 204 15.70 2.00 -39.82
CA ASP A 204 16.28 0.93 -40.65
C ASP A 204 15.36 0.46 -41.80
N LEU A 205 14.08 0.86 -41.80
CA LEU A 205 13.14 0.49 -42.88
C LEU A 205 13.09 1.49 -44.04
N LEU A 206 13.72 2.68 -43.91
CA LEU A 206 13.72 3.72 -44.95
C LEU A 206 15.01 3.79 -45.75
N GLU A 207 16.09 3.13 -45.32
CA GLU A 207 17.36 3.11 -46.07
C GLU A 207 17.52 1.94 -47.06
N ASN A 208 16.52 1.04 -47.15
CA ASN A 208 16.54 -0.14 -48.06
C ASN A 208 15.38 -0.16 -49.06
N LEU A 209 14.91 1.03 -49.51
CA LEU A 209 14.01 1.13 -50.68
C LEU A 209 14.64 1.95 -51.80
#